data_cf5548e0b1045dd68dae7efce0505598
#
_entry.id   cf5548e0b1045dd68dae7efce0505598
#
_cell.length_a   1.000
_cell.length_b   1.000
_cell.length_c   1.000
_cell.angle_alpha   90.00
_cell.angle_beta   90.00
_cell.angle_gamma   90.00
#
_symmetry.space_group_name_H-M   'P 1'
#
loop_
_entity.id
_entity.type
_entity.pdbx_description
1 polymer ?
#
loop_
_entity_poly.entity_id
_entity_poly.type
_entity_poly.pdbx_seq_one_letter_code
_entity_poly.pdbx_strand_id
1 'polypeptide(L)'
;MAMEPGESTSDRGDLAARRVAAKLGIIDDGDIQTLRDAYNVAYDLPAALIVRVADDMLADLRSDIGSRRTDRVVALGRDGHSLAIAMARLDGRFFRRHCSNIVLSRALVENALQDLEHHLGREFPQVQGFRRVASRVDPADTVGGLRVLSDYLQRHRIPVGRPDSRVTVFDTSFKGTVQELLSATYPETTFNGRYAFLGESPHDPHPGSKKGYEVHLSAAQTRQGKPFYVLPADESKTFAHQLAINSIEEQFDGPMTSPVRIGAGGPAQTGQRNAPELLTGLSRGRISARLQGLRVREGVKVVNLLAVAGRAQDAASARDAGREYRPRLEHDALRYRAEIRAWISGGETDPRLKEFLDSFVRRGDKQHAELLQRTLDSVRAPATDGAAIWAAYDRCGSDDDKRVFVQNVLSSAQPRGGMDGRQPERPGSGRRVDGARGAGREL
;
A
#
# COMPACT_ATOMS: atom_id res chain seq x y z
N MET A 1 -17.81 -6.77 19.63
CA MET A 1 -19.25 -6.55 19.68
C MET A 1 -19.83 -7.24 18.45
N ALA A 2 -20.68 -8.24 18.61
CA ALA A 2 -21.33 -8.94 17.52
C ALA A 2 -22.34 -7.98 16.86
N MET A 3 -22.35 -7.93 15.54
CA MET A 3 -23.40 -7.26 14.77
C MET A 3 -24.56 -8.25 14.63
N GLU A 4 -25.79 -7.79 14.73
CA GLU A 4 -26.97 -8.64 14.69
C GLU A 4 -27.16 -9.25 13.28
N PRO A 5 -27.51 -10.54 13.17
CA PRO A 5 -27.83 -11.15 11.89
C PRO A 5 -29.19 -10.64 11.40
N GLY A 6 -29.21 -9.92 10.28
CA GLY A 6 -30.41 -9.41 9.63
C GLY A 6 -30.38 -7.94 9.22
N GLU A 7 -29.41 -7.17 9.68
CA GLU A 7 -29.25 -5.77 9.24
C GLU A 7 -28.83 -5.68 7.77
N SER A 8 -29.43 -4.74 7.03
CA SER A 8 -29.01 -4.46 5.65
C SER A 8 -27.58 -3.90 5.62
N THR A 9 -26.89 -4.02 4.48
CA THR A 9 -25.55 -3.42 4.31
C THR A 9 -25.58 -1.91 4.55
N SER A 10 -26.66 -1.25 4.14
CA SER A 10 -26.88 0.18 4.35
C SER A 10 -26.95 0.56 5.82
N ASP A 11 -27.68 -0.20 6.62
CA ASP A 11 -27.82 0.08 8.06
C ASP A 11 -26.51 -0.12 8.80
N ARG A 12 -25.75 -1.16 8.41
CA ARG A 12 -24.40 -1.41 8.94
C ARG A 12 -23.42 -0.30 8.55
N GLY A 13 -23.51 0.19 7.32
CA GLY A 13 -22.69 1.33 6.85
C GLY A 13 -22.98 2.59 7.65
N ASP A 14 -24.25 2.90 7.91
CA ASP A 14 -24.64 4.05 8.73
C ASP A 14 -24.12 3.92 10.17
N LEU A 15 -24.30 2.78 10.79
CA LEU A 15 -23.82 2.52 12.15
C LEU A 15 -22.29 2.62 12.25
N ALA A 16 -21.57 2.06 11.28
CA ALA A 16 -20.11 2.13 11.22
C ALA A 16 -19.64 3.59 11.06
N ALA A 17 -20.22 4.33 10.11
CA ALA A 17 -19.90 5.72 9.86
C ALA A 17 -20.10 6.61 11.10
N ARG A 18 -21.27 6.53 11.74
CA ARG A 18 -21.58 7.30 12.97
C ARG A 18 -20.63 6.97 14.13
N ARG A 19 -20.29 5.71 14.33
CA ARG A 19 -19.35 5.29 15.38
C ARG A 19 -17.93 5.83 15.14
N VAL A 20 -17.46 5.75 13.90
CA VAL A 20 -16.15 6.26 13.54
C VAL A 20 -16.14 7.79 13.61
N ALA A 21 -17.17 8.46 13.13
CA ALA A 21 -17.34 9.91 13.23
C ALA A 21 -17.28 10.39 14.69
N ALA A 22 -18.03 9.76 15.59
CA ALA A 22 -18.00 10.07 17.02
C ALA A 22 -16.60 9.90 17.64
N LYS A 23 -15.88 8.84 17.27
CA LYS A 23 -14.49 8.59 17.75
C LYS A 23 -13.49 9.62 17.25
N LEU A 24 -13.65 10.12 16.04
CA LEU A 24 -12.76 11.08 15.41
C LEU A 24 -13.17 12.54 15.58
N GLY A 25 -14.32 12.79 16.22
CA GLY A 25 -14.88 14.14 16.38
C GLY A 25 -15.30 14.75 15.04
N ILE A 26 -15.85 13.94 14.13
CA ILE A 26 -16.45 14.36 12.86
C ILE A 26 -17.94 14.61 13.17
N ILE A 27 -18.40 15.84 12.90
CA ILE A 27 -19.76 16.29 13.21
C ILE A 27 -20.55 16.73 11.96
N ASP A 28 -19.87 16.93 10.84
CA ASP A 28 -20.49 17.32 9.58
C ASP A 28 -21.22 16.14 8.93
N ASP A 29 -22.48 16.33 8.56
CA ASP A 29 -23.32 15.27 7.97
C ASP A 29 -22.79 14.81 6.60
N GLY A 30 -22.18 15.69 5.82
CA GLY A 30 -21.53 15.37 4.52
C GLY A 30 -20.30 14.47 4.72
N ASP A 31 -19.51 14.75 5.76
CA ASP A 31 -18.37 13.92 6.14
C ASP A 31 -18.83 12.53 6.63
N ILE A 32 -19.90 12.47 7.44
CA ILE A 32 -20.50 11.20 7.90
C ILE A 32 -21.05 10.41 6.72
N GLN A 33 -21.71 11.08 5.75
CA GLN A 33 -22.16 10.44 4.52
C GLN A 33 -20.99 9.89 3.71
N THR A 34 -19.87 10.62 3.65
CA THR A 34 -18.64 10.17 2.99
C THR A 34 -18.09 8.88 3.62
N LEU A 35 -18.11 8.76 4.95
CA LEU A 35 -17.73 7.53 5.66
C LEU A 35 -18.68 6.37 5.34
N ARG A 36 -20.00 6.63 5.25
CA ARG A 36 -21.00 5.63 4.86
C ARG A 36 -20.76 5.12 3.44
N ASP A 37 -20.53 6.05 2.48
CA ASP A 37 -20.25 5.70 1.11
C ASP A 37 -18.98 4.85 1.00
N ALA A 38 -17.92 5.21 1.74
CA ALA A 38 -16.68 4.47 1.79
C ALA A 38 -16.91 3.02 2.30
N TYR A 39 -17.66 2.86 3.39
CA TYR A 39 -18.01 1.54 3.89
C TYR A 39 -18.73 0.70 2.85
N ASN A 40 -19.75 1.26 2.18
CA ASN A 40 -20.56 0.54 1.19
C ASN A 40 -19.70 0.12 -0.03
N VAL A 41 -18.90 1.03 -0.57
CA VAL A 41 -17.98 0.72 -1.68
C VAL A 41 -16.96 -0.35 -1.29
N ALA A 42 -16.38 -0.21 -0.10
CA ALA A 42 -15.43 -1.20 0.41
C ALA A 42 -16.06 -2.57 0.63
N TYR A 43 -17.28 -2.63 1.17
CA TYR A 43 -18.02 -3.87 1.40
C TYR A 43 -18.39 -4.58 0.09
N ASP A 44 -18.86 -3.83 -0.91
CA ASP A 44 -19.35 -4.37 -2.18
C ASP A 44 -18.23 -4.89 -3.08
N LEU A 45 -17.02 -4.29 -3.01
CA LEU A 45 -15.93 -4.52 -3.95
C LEU A 45 -14.66 -5.06 -3.28
N PRO A 46 -13.73 -4.26 -2.71
CA PRO A 46 -12.44 -4.78 -2.27
C PRO A 46 -12.52 -5.75 -1.08
N ALA A 47 -13.51 -5.62 -0.18
CA ALA A 47 -13.65 -6.53 0.94
C ALA A 47 -13.91 -7.98 0.51
N ALA A 48 -14.61 -8.20 -0.60
CA ALA A 48 -14.86 -9.54 -1.13
C ALA A 48 -13.53 -10.23 -1.51
N LEU A 49 -12.63 -9.52 -2.20
CA LEU A 49 -11.30 -10.02 -2.53
C LEU A 49 -10.48 -10.35 -1.28
N ILE A 50 -10.45 -9.43 -0.30
CA ILE A 50 -9.69 -9.62 0.94
C ILE A 50 -10.22 -10.83 1.71
N VAL A 51 -11.55 -10.98 1.83
CA VAL A 51 -12.18 -12.10 2.55
C VAL A 51 -11.96 -13.42 1.83
N ARG A 52 -12.05 -13.47 0.49
CA ARG A 52 -11.74 -14.66 -0.30
C ARG A 52 -10.29 -15.11 -0.08
N VAL A 53 -9.34 -14.20 -0.19
CA VAL A 53 -7.92 -14.47 0.04
C VAL A 53 -7.68 -14.96 1.47
N ALA A 54 -8.32 -14.32 2.45
CA ALA A 54 -8.20 -14.73 3.86
C ALA A 54 -8.78 -16.13 4.12
N ASP A 55 -9.88 -16.51 3.44
CA ASP A 55 -10.50 -17.84 3.56
C ASP A 55 -9.58 -18.92 2.97
N ASP A 56 -8.98 -18.68 1.80
CA ASP A 56 -8.00 -19.57 1.18
C ASP A 56 -6.74 -19.73 2.05
N MET A 57 -6.19 -18.62 2.57
CA MET A 57 -5.06 -18.65 3.50
C MET A 57 -5.39 -19.45 4.77
N LEU A 58 -6.59 -19.25 5.31
CA LEU A 58 -7.03 -19.91 6.55
C LEU A 58 -7.10 -21.43 6.39
N ALA A 59 -7.54 -21.92 5.22
CA ALA A 59 -7.54 -23.35 4.92
C ALA A 59 -6.12 -23.95 4.95
N ASP A 60 -5.15 -23.30 4.31
CA ASP A 60 -3.75 -23.73 4.33
C ASP A 60 -3.13 -23.65 5.73
N LEU A 61 -3.37 -22.56 6.45
CA LEU A 61 -2.83 -22.37 7.81
C LEU A 61 -3.34 -23.40 8.80
N ARG A 62 -4.61 -23.85 8.67
CA ARG A 62 -5.14 -24.95 9.46
C ARG A 62 -4.41 -26.26 9.16
N SER A 63 -4.12 -26.53 7.88
CA SER A 63 -3.34 -27.69 7.46
C SER A 63 -1.91 -27.64 7.99
N ASP A 64 -1.27 -26.45 7.93
CA ASP A 64 0.10 -26.26 8.40
C ASP A 64 0.22 -26.44 9.93
N ILE A 65 -0.74 -25.93 10.71
CA ILE A 65 -0.81 -26.17 12.16
C ILE A 65 -1.09 -27.65 12.46
N GLY A 66 -2.07 -28.26 11.79
CA GLY A 66 -2.42 -29.67 11.98
C GLY A 66 -1.28 -30.64 11.70
N SER A 67 -0.44 -30.36 10.70
CA SER A 67 0.75 -31.12 10.33
C SER A 67 2.03 -30.70 11.05
N ARG A 68 1.94 -29.78 12.00
CA ARG A 68 3.08 -29.21 12.74
C ARG A 68 4.16 -28.57 11.83
N ARG A 69 3.76 -28.08 10.67
CA ARG A 69 4.64 -27.27 9.78
C ARG A 69 4.77 -25.83 10.24
N THR A 70 3.96 -25.43 11.20
CA THR A 70 3.99 -24.12 11.84
C THR A 70 3.58 -24.23 13.30
N ASP A 71 4.28 -23.50 14.18
CA ASP A 71 3.97 -23.41 15.62
C ASP A 71 3.14 -22.18 15.93
N ARG A 72 3.36 -21.08 15.17
CA ARG A 72 2.66 -19.82 15.34
C ARG A 72 2.44 -19.10 14.01
N VAL A 73 1.28 -18.51 13.85
CA VAL A 73 0.90 -17.68 12.70
C VAL A 73 0.95 -16.21 13.11
N VAL A 74 1.56 -15.36 12.29
CA VAL A 74 1.78 -13.95 12.61
C VAL A 74 1.26 -13.07 11.49
N ALA A 75 0.25 -12.25 11.78
CA ALA A 75 -0.16 -11.17 10.91
C ALA A 75 0.83 -10.00 11.02
N LEU A 76 1.43 -9.61 9.91
CA LEU A 76 2.31 -8.46 9.86
C LEU A 76 1.47 -7.19 9.61
N GLY A 77 1.17 -6.46 10.68
CA GLY A 77 0.51 -5.17 10.54
C GLY A 77 1.55 -4.14 10.09
N ARG A 78 1.15 -3.23 9.38
CA ARG A 78 -0.01 -2.44 9.00
C ARG A 78 -0.83 -3.08 7.88
N ASP A 79 -0.19 -3.50 6.82
CA ASP A 79 -0.83 -3.92 5.56
C ASP A 79 -1.58 -5.27 5.73
N GLY A 80 -1.07 -6.20 6.55
CA GLY A 80 -1.72 -7.46 6.89
C GLY A 80 -2.94 -7.36 7.82
N HIS A 81 -3.28 -6.18 8.35
CA HIS A 81 -4.42 -6.05 9.28
C HIS A 81 -5.77 -6.39 8.66
N SER A 82 -6.00 -6.06 7.41
CA SER A 82 -7.25 -6.38 6.72
C SER A 82 -7.47 -7.90 6.64
N LEU A 83 -6.43 -8.67 6.31
CA LEU A 83 -6.45 -10.14 6.30
C LEU A 83 -6.65 -10.70 7.71
N ALA A 84 -5.97 -10.12 8.73
CA ALA A 84 -6.13 -10.54 10.13
C ALA A 84 -7.56 -10.35 10.63
N ILE A 85 -8.19 -9.22 10.29
CA ILE A 85 -9.59 -8.92 10.62
C ILE A 85 -10.51 -9.93 9.94
N ALA A 86 -10.31 -10.19 8.64
CA ALA A 86 -11.10 -11.18 7.90
C ALA A 86 -10.97 -12.57 8.53
N MET A 87 -9.76 -13.07 8.78
CA MET A 87 -9.52 -14.38 9.40
C MET A 87 -10.13 -14.48 10.79
N ALA A 88 -10.02 -13.43 11.61
CA ALA A 88 -10.59 -13.40 12.95
C ALA A 88 -12.13 -13.47 12.94
N ARG A 89 -12.79 -13.00 11.88
CA ARG A 89 -14.24 -13.10 11.68
C ARG A 89 -14.63 -14.43 11.06
N LEU A 90 -13.86 -14.94 10.11
CA LEU A 90 -14.09 -16.24 9.49
C LEU A 90 -13.91 -17.39 10.50
N ASP A 91 -12.86 -17.37 11.33
CA ASP A 91 -12.63 -18.35 12.39
C ASP A 91 -11.95 -17.73 13.60
N GLY A 92 -12.75 -17.12 14.45
CA GLY A 92 -12.25 -16.48 15.68
C GLY A 92 -11.61 -17.45 16.68
N ARG A 93 -11.99 -18.73 16.67
CA ARG A 93 -11.39 -19.76 17.54
C ARG A 93 -9.95 -20.07 17.09
N PHE A 94 -9.78 -20.38 15.81
CA PHE A 94 -8.46 -20.61 15.23
C PHE A 94 -7.56 -19.38 15.42
N PHE A 95 -8.06 -18.20 15.09
CA PHE A 95 -7.30 -16.96 15.17
C PHE A 95 -6.78 -16.68 16.59
N ARG A 96 -7.65 -16.74 17.60
CA ARG A 96 -7.24 -16.53 19.00
C ARG A 96 -6.22 -17.55 19.50
N ARG A 97 -6.34 -18.81 19.04
CA ARG A 97 -5.46 -19.89 19.51
C ARG A 97 -4.09 -19.88 18.83
N HIS A 98 -4.04 -19.62 17.54
CA HIS A 98 -2.85 -19.87 16.72
C HIS A 98 -2.23 -18.61 16.12
N CYS A 99 -2.97 -17.48 16.05
CA CYS A 99 -2.48 -16.27 15.42
C CYS A 99 -2.08 -15.20 16.42
N SER A 100 -1.09 -14.39 16.05
CA SER A 100 -0.76 -13.11 16.66
C SER A 100 -0.91 -12.01 15.62
N ASN A 101 -1.57 -10.92 15.98
CA ASN A 101 -1.62 -9.73 15.15
C ASN A 101 -0.66 -8.71 15.76
N ILE A 102 0.42 -8.40 15.06
CA ILE A 102 1.48 -7.51 15.56
C ILE A 102 1.72 -6.37 14.58
N VAL A 103 2.24 -5.28 15.09
CA VAL A 103 2.72 -4.18 14.25
C VAL A 103 4.21 -4.35 14.07
N LEU A 104 4.63 -4.72 12.86
CA LEU A 104 6.04 -4.95 12.54
C LEU A 104 6.37 -4.33 11.18
N SER A 105 7.25 -3.34 11.19
CA SER A 105 7.75 -2.69 9.98
C SER A 105 9.13 -3.21 9.59
N ARG A 106 9.53 -2.95 8.34
CA ARG A 106 10.88 -3.22 7.86
C ARG A 106 11.95 -2.53 8.71
N ALA A 107 11.68 -1.29 9.16
CA ALA A 107 12.61 -0.52 9.97
C ALA A 107 12.85 -1.19 11.34
N LEU A 108 11.83 -1.74 11.98
CA LEU A 108 11.98 -2.40 13.28
C LEU A 108 12.86 -3.66 13.19
N VAL A 109 12.73 -4.44 12.11
CA VAL A 109 13.59 -5.62 11.91
C VAL A 109 14.99 -5.21 11.47
N GLU A 110 15.10 -4.17 10.66
CA GLU A 110 16.38 -3.61 10.23
C GLU A 110 17.20 -3.09 11.41
N ASN A 111 16.58 -2.43 12.40
CA ASN A 111 17.24 -2.01 13.64
C ASN A 111 17.89 -3.21 14.34
N ALA A 112 17.17 -4.32 14.45
CA ALA A 112 17.68 -5.53 15.08
C ALA A 112 18.80 -6.21 14.27
N LEU A 113 18.70 -6.17 12.94
CA LEU A 113 19.71 -6.76 12.07
C LEU A 113 21.01 -5.95 12.11
N GLN A 114 20.93 -4.61 12.12
CA GLN A 114 22.10 -3.74 12.26
C GLN A 114 22.74 -3.86 13.65
N ASP A 115 21.96 -4.07 14.70
CA ASP A 115 22.48 -4.38 16.04
C ASP A 115 23.30 -5.67 16.03
N LEU A 116 22.81 -6.72 15.35
CA LEU A 116 23.55 -7.98 15.16
C LEU A 116 24.85 -7.78 14.36
N GLU A 117 24.80 -6.99 13.28
CA GLU A 117 26.00 -6.71 12.46
C GLU A 117 27.06 -6.01 13.31
N HIS A 118 26.66 -5.03 14.12
CA HIS A 118 27.56 -4.30 15.00
C HIS A 118 28.23 -5.24 16.04
N HIS A 119 27.46 -6.14 16.67
CA HIS A 119 27.98 -7.08 17.67
C HIS A 119 28.77 -8.24 17.07
N LEU A 120 28.32 -8.78 15.92
CA LEU A 120 28.99 -9.90 15.24
C LEU A 120 30.14 -9.45 14.36
N GLY A 121 30.22 -8.16 14.01
CA GLY A 121 31.26 -7.61 13.14
C GLY A 121 31.23 -8.20 11.72
N ARG A 122 30.06 -8.64 11.24
CA ARG A 122 29.90 -9.22 9.90
C ARG A 122 28.61 -8.73 9.23
N GLU A 123 28.62 -8.71 7.90
CA GLU A 123 27.47 -8.34 7.09
C GLU A 123 26.58 -9.55 6.76
N PHE A 124 25.35 -9.29 6.34
CA PHE A 124 24.38 -10.27 5.87
C PHE A 124 24.09 -10.06 4.36
N PRO A 125 25.04 -10.39 3.46
CA PRO A 125 24.95 -10.11 2.03
C PRO A 125 23.76 -10.83 1.36
N GLN A 126 23.33 -11.98 1.89
CA GLN A 126 22.20 -12.76 1.34
C GLN A 126 20.86 -12.01 1.41
N VAL A 127 20.70 -11.02 2.30
CA VAL A 127 19.47 -10.23 2.42
C VAL A 127 19.63 -8.78 1.94
N GLN A 128 20.78 -8.42 1.37
CA GLN A 128 21.05 -7.04 0.91
C GLN A 128 19.98 -6.50 -0.05
N GLY A 129 19.45 -7.33 -0.95
CA GLY A 129 18.36 -6.96 -1.85
C GLY A 129 17.02 -6.60 -1.17
N PHE A 130 16.87 -6.93 0.12
CA PHE A 130 15.70 -6.67 0.94
C PHE A 130 15.86 -5.45 1.87
N ARG A 131 17.08 -4.92 2.03
CA ARG A 131 17.44 -3.88 3.02
C ARG A 131 17.24 -2.44 2.52
N ARG A 132 16.17 -2.18 1.79
CA ARG A 132 15.88 -0.86 1.18
C ARG A 132 15.71 0.29 2.17
N VAL A 133 15.47 -0.01 3.44
CA VAL A 133 15.27 0.98 4.50
C VAL A 133 16.49 1.14 5.41
N ALA A 134 17.58 0.40 5.18
CA ALA A 134 18.76 0.40 6.03
C ALA A 134 19.33 1.82 6.26
N SER A 135 19.39 2.65 5.21
CA SER A 135 19.86 4.03 5.29
C SER A 135 18.90 5.02 5.97
N ARG A 136 17.68 4.57 6.32
CA ARG A 136 16.65 5.41 6.97
C ARG A 136 16.46 5.08 8.45
N VAL A 137 17.18 4.10 8.95
CA VAL A 137 17.18 3.72 10.36
C VAL A 137 18.06 4.68 11.14
N ASP A 138 17.55 5.18 12.26
CA ASP A 138 18.35 6.02 13.15
C ASP A 138 19.36 5.13 13.89
N PRO A 139 20.68 5.43 13.83
CA PRO A 139 21.68 4.68 14.57
C PRO A 139 21.41 4.59 16.08
N ALA A 140 20.74 5.59 16.67
CA ALA A 140 20.34 5.56 18.07
C ALA A 140 19.28 4.48 18.37
N ASP A 141 18.42 4.14 17.41
CA ASP A 141 17.42 3.08 17.54
C ASP A 141 18.01 1.67 17.32
N THR A 142 19.24 1.59 16.80
CA THR A 142 19.92 0.32 16.50
C THR A 142 20.48 -0.33 17.77
N VAL A 143 21.01 0.47 18.70
CA VAL A 143 21.64 -0.06 19.92
C VAL A 143 20.63 -0.81 20.78
N GLY A 144 20.86 -2.12 20.97
CA GLY A 144 19.94 -3.02 21.67
C GLY A 144 18.66 -3.36 20.90
N GLY A 145 18.61 -3.05 19.60
CA GLY A 145 17.46 -3.28 18.72
C GLY A 145 17.05 -4.76 18.66
N LEU A 146 18.03 -5.68 18.65
CA LEU A 146 17.76 -7.12 18.69
C LEU A 146 17.02 -7.53 19.97
N ARG A 147 17.49 -7.07 21.13
CA ARG A 147 16.85 -7.39 22.41
C ARG A 147 15.43 -6.84 22.45
N VAL A 148 15.24 -5.59 22.06
CA VAL A 148 13.93 -4.93 22.07
C VAL A 148 12.95 -5.63 21.12
N LEU A 149 13.39 -6.04 19.92
CA LEU A 149 12.57 -6.80 18.98
C LEU A 149 12.24 -8.18 19.54
N SER A 150 13.23 -8.90 20.10
CA SER A 150 13.04 -10.23 20.69
C SER A 150 12.02 -10.22 21.83
N ASP A 151 12.15 -9.26 22.74
CA ASP A 151 11.21 -9.06 23.86
C ASP A 151 9.79 -8.74 23.36
N TYR A 152 9.67 -7.94 22.29
CA TYR A 152 8.39 -7.63 21.67
C TYR A 152 7.75 -8.87 21.07
N LEU A 153 8.48 -9.65 20.27
CA LEU A 153 7.98 -10.88 19.65
C LEU A 153 7.60 -11.93 20.69
N GLN A 154 8.42 -12.11 21.73
CA GLN A 154 8.14 -13.06 22.82
C GLN A 154 6.89 -12.69 23.62
N ARG A 155 6.67 -11.40 23.92
CA ARG A 155 5.43 -10.91 24.55
C ARG A 155 4.18 -11.30 23.74
N HIS A 156 4.32 -11.35 22.41
CA HIS A 156 3.26 -11.80 21.50
C HIS A 156 3.27 -13.32 21.26
N ARG A 157 4.02 -14.11 22.07
CA ARG A 157 4.12 -15.57 22.02
C ARG A 157 4.65 -16.08 20.66
N ILE A 158 5.53 -15.33 20.02
CA ILE A 158 6.20 -15.72 18.79
C ILE A 158 7.52 -16.38 19.17
N PRO A 159 7.74 -17.67 18.81
CA PRO A 159 8.87 -18.45 19.31
C PRO A 159 10.14 -18.20 18.47
N VAL A 160 10.67 -16.96 18.50
CA VAL A 160 11.94 -16.62 17.83
C VAL A 160 13.16 -17.01 18.68
N GLY A 161 14.28 -17.32 18.01
CA GLY A 161 15.54 -17.67 18.65
C GLY A 161 15.50 -19.01 19.39
N ARG A 162 14.53 -19.87 19.08
CA ARG A 162 14.46 -21.24 19.61
C ARG A 162 14.77 -22.23 18.50
N PRO A 163 15.63 -23.23 18.74
CA PRO A 163 15.89 -24.27 17.76
C PRO A 163 14.60 -24.93 17.26
N ASP A 164 14.54 -25.19 15.96
CA ASP A 164 13.44 -25.87 15.28
C ASP A 164 12.07 -25.20 15.35
N SER A 165 11.99 -23.96 15.87
CA SER A 165 10.72 -23.23 15.87
C SER A 165 10.33 -22.81 14.43
N ARG A 166 9.03 -22.85 14.14
CA ARG A 166 8.45 -22.59 12.83
C ARG A 166 7.37 -21.52 12.95
N VAL A 167 7.58 -20.41 12.25
CA VAL A 167 6.66 -19.25 12.24
C VAL A 167 6.16 -19.03 10.83
N THR A 168 4.85 -18.97 10.64
CA THR A 168 4.27 -18.53 9.39
C THR A 168 3.83 -17.08 9.53
N VAL A 169 4.41 -16.18 8.72
CA VAL A 169 3.98 -14.79 8.63
C VAL A 169 2.98 -14.64 7.48
N PHE A 170 2.00 -13.73 7.62
CA PHE A 170 1.15 -13.36 6.51
C PHE A 170 0.98 -11.85 6.39
N ASP A 171 0.85 -11.39 5.14
CA ASP A 171 0.76 -9.98 4.78
C ASP A 171 0.02 -9.81 3.45
N THR A 172 -0.31 -8.58 3.05
CA THR A 172 -0.86 -8.32 1.72
C THR A 172 0.20 -8.44 0.64
N SER A 173 1.41 -7.88 0.80
CA SER A 173 2.40 -7.82 -0.29
C SER A 173 3.86 -7.69 0.18
N PHE A 174 4.80 -7.69 -0.71
CA PHE A 174 4.88 -8.21 -2.07
C PHE A 174 6.07 -9.15 -2.24
N LYS A 175 7.23 -8.89 -1.61
CA LYS A 175 8.47 -9.68 -1.76
C LYS A 175 8.82 -10.51 -0.54
N GLY A 176 8.04 -10.42 0.52
CA GLY A 176 8.37 -11.05 1.79
C GLY A 176 9.58 -10.41 2.51
N THR A 177 9.79 -9.09 2.33
CA THR A 177 10.95 -8.38 2.89
C THR A 177 11.09 -8.59 4.39
N VAL A 178 10.00 -8.45 5.16
CA VAL A 178 10.03 -8.63 6.63
C VAL A 178 10.39 -10.06 6.99
N GLN A 179 9.87 -11.05 6.24
CA GLN A 179 10.21 -12.47 6.45
C GLN A 179 11.71 -12.71 6.27
N GLU A 180 12.32 -12.19 5.19
CA GLU A 180 13.74 -12.39 4.92
C GLU A 180 14.65 -11.73 5.97
N LEU A 181 14.29 -10.52 6.40
CA LEU A 181 15.02 -9.84 7.47
C LEU A 181 14.89 -10.60 8.81
N LEU A 182 13.70 -11.14 9.13
CA LEU A 182 13.50 -11.98 10.31
C LEU A 182 14.31 -13.28 10.23
N SER A 183 14.36 -13.94 9.07
CA SER A 183 15.15 -15.14 8.85
C SER A 183 16.64 -14.88 9.04
N ALA A 184 17.13 -13.72 8.61
CA ALA A 184 18.53 -13.32 8.86
C ALA A 184 18.79 -12.98 10.33
N THR A 185 17.81 -12.37 11.02
CA THR A 185 17.91 -11.99 12.43
C THR A 185 17.85 -13.20 13.37
N TYR A 186 17.03 -14.21 13.02
CA TYR A 186 16.79 -15.41 13.85
C TYR A 186 17.00 -16.69 13.02
N PRO A 187 18.26 -17.05 12.72
CA PRO A 187 18.57 -18.19 11.82
C PRO A 187 18.12 -19.56 12.37
N GLU A 188 17.87 -19.69 13.67
CA GLU A 188 17.36 -20.92 14.29
C GLU A 188 15.85 -21.12 14.09
N THR A 189 15.14 -20.06 13.61
CA THR A 189 13.70 -20.08 13.40
C THR A 189 13.39 -20.17 11.90
N THR A 190 12.62 -21.18 11.51
CA THR A 190 12.12 -21.27 10.13
C THR A 190 10.93 -20.33 9.93
N PHE A 191 11.05 -19.41 8.99
CA PHE A 191 9.97 -18.52 8.60
C PHE A 191 9.36 -18.92 7.26
N ASN A 192 8.04 -19.09 7.23
CA ASN A 192 7.26 -19.25 6.00
C ASN A 192 6.38 -18.02 5.77
N GLY A 193 6.08 -17.69 4.51
CA GLY A 193 5.27 -16.54 4.12
C GLY A 193 3.97 -16.94 3.43
N ARG A 194 2.90 -16.21 3.73
CA ARG A 194 1.60 -16.27 3.05
C ARG A 194 1.20 -14.85 2.66
N TYR A 195 1.07 -14.59 1.37
CA TYR A 195 0.87 -13.25 0.84
C TYR A 195 -0.38 -13.19 -0.04
N ALA A 196 -1.18 -12.14 0.06
CA ALA A 196 -2.25 -11.94 -0.91
C ALA A 196 -1.64 -11.80 -2.32
N PHE A 197 -0.61 -10.98 -2.44
CA PHE A 197 0.12 -10.72 -3.68
C PHE A 197 1.59 -11.04 -3.48
N LEU A 198 2.14 -11.97 -4.25
CA LEU A 198 3.54 -12.37 -4.18
C LEU A 198 4.25 -12.22 -5.53
N GLY A 199 5.39 -11.54 -5.52
CA GLY A 199 6.39 -11.59 -6.57
C GLY A 199 7.71 -12.05 -5.98
N GLU A 200 8.14 -13.26 -6.29
CA GLU A 200 9.39 -13.82 -5.81
C GLU A 200 10.58 -12.97 -6.26
N SER A 201 11.51 -12.73 -5.36
CA SER A 201 12.77 -12.06 -5.73
C SER A 201 13.66 -13.04 -6.51
N PRO A 202 14.31 -12.60 -7.61
CA PRO A 202 15.34 -13.41 -8.26
C PRO A 202 16.53 -13.80 -7.36
N HIS A 203 16.69 -13.07 -6.25
CA HIS A 203 17.73 -13.28 -5.24
C HIS A 203 17.10 -13.68 -3.89
N ASP A 204 16.03 -14.47 -3.93
CA ASP A 204 15.37 -14.97 -2.72
C ASP A 204 16.30 -15.96 -2.01
N PRO A 205 16.73 -15.69 -0.76
CA PRO A 205 17.59 -16.62 -0.02
C PRO A 205 16.84 -17.89 0.45
N HIS A 206 15.48 -17.83 0.48
CA HIS A 206 14.64 -18.97 0.91
C HIS A 206 13.56 -19.29 -0.15
N PRO A 207 13.96 -19.76 -1.36
CA PRO A 207 13.01 -20.08 -2.41
C PRO A 207 12.05 -21.19 -1.96
N GLY A 208 10.76 -21.04 -2.31
CA GLY A 208 9.71 -21.99 -1.92
C GLY A 208 9.16 -21.80 -0.50
N SER A 209 9.72 -20.90 0.32
CA SER A 209 9.19 -20.59 1.66
C SER A 209 7.94 -19.70 1.62
N LYS A 210 7.56 -19.19 0.45
CA LYS A 210 6.48 -18.20 0.25
C LYS A 210 5.38 -18.73 -0.65
N LYS A 211 4.13 -18.30 -0.39
CA LYS A 211 2.97 -18.61 -1.24
C LYS A 211 2.12 -17.35 -1.43
N GLY A 212 1.77 -17.04 -2.70
CA GLY A 212 0.80 -16.01 -3.08
C GLY A 212 -0.58 -16.63 -3.36
N TYR A 213 -1.66 -15.89 -3.07
CA TYR A 213 -3.02 -16.39 -3.18
C TYR A 213 -3.81 -15.72 -4.31
N GLU A 214 -3.80 -14.41 -4.43
CA GLU A 214 -4.43 -13.71 -5.55
C GLU A 214 -3.49 -13.67 -6.76
N VAL A 215 -2.21 -13.38 -6.51
CA VAL A 215 -1.15 -13.41 -7.51
C VAL A 215 0.09 -14.06 -6.91
N HIS A 216 0.71 -14.95 -7.69
CA HIS A 216 2.02 -15.50 -7.41
C HIS A 216 2.87 -15.44 -8.69
N LEU A 217 3.85 -14.55 -8.72
CA LEU A 217 4.83 -14.46 -9.78
C LEU A 217 6.12 -15.13 -9.35
N SER A 218 6.56 -16.12 -10.12
CA SER A 218 7.84 -16.78 -9.89
C SER A 218 9.03 -15.84 -10.11
N ALA A 219 10.19 -16.19 -9.58
CA ALA A 219 11.44 -15.45 -9.78
C ALA A 219 11.79 -15.25 -11.27
N ALA A 220 11.44 -16.20 -12.14
CA ALA A 220 11.63 -16.06 -13.58
C ALA A 220 10.72 -14.98 -14.19
N GLN A 221 9.45 -14.94 -13.80
CA GLN A 221 8.49 -13.92 -14.24
C GLN A 221 8.87 -12.52 -13.77
N THR A 222 9.43 -12.38 -12.56
CA THR A 222 9.89 -11.09 -12.03
C THR A 222 11.19 -10.59 -12.66
N ARG A 223 12.02 -11.49 -13.25
CA ARG A 223 13.24 -11.11 -14.01
C ARG A 223 12.94 -10.54 -15.38
N GLN A 224 11.90 -11.04 -16.06
CA GLN A 224 11.65 -10.79 -17.48
C GLN A 224 11.18 -9.36 -17.81
N GLY A 225 11.09 -8.47 -16.85
CA GLY A 225 10.69 -7.11 -17.09
C GLY A 225 10.31 -6.37 -15.83
N LYS A 226 9.62 -5.25 -15.99
CA LYS A 226 9.03 -4.49 -14.89
C LYS A 226 7.55 -4.91 -14.73
N PRO A 227 7.22 -6.16 -14.31
CA PRO A 227 5.85 -6.67 -14.29
C PRO A 227 4.93 -5.79 -13.44
N PHE A 228 5.53 -5.04 -12.49
CA PHE A 228 4.81 -4.21 -11.54
C PHE A 228 4.32 -2.87 -12.11
N TYR A 229 4.80 -2.46 -13.28
CA TYR A 229 4.46 -1.19 -13.91
C TYR A 229 3.78 -1.34 -15.27
N VAL A 230 3.59 -2.57 -15.73
CA VAL A 230 2.89 -2.89 -16.97
C VAL A 230 1.69 -3.77 -16.61
N LEU A 231 0.51 -3.35 -17.05
CA LEU A 231 -0.71 -4.12 -16.82
C LEU A 231 -0.66 -5.43 -17.62
N PRO A 232 -0.69 -6.60 -16.96
CA PRO A 232 -0.61 -7.87 -17.67
C PRO A 232 -1.75 -8.07 -18.68
N ALA A 233 -1.47 -8.73 -19.82
CA ALA A 233 -2.51 -9.11 -20.75
C ALA A 233 -3.51 -10.11 -20.13
N ASP A 234 -2.99 -11.04 -19.33
CA ASP A 234 -3.78 -11.97 -18.51
C ASP A 234 -4.48 -11.22 -17.37
N GLU A 235 -5.80 -11.12 -17.44
CA GLU A 235 -6.64 -10.40 -16.47
C GLU A 235 -6.57 -11.01 -15.07
N SER A 236 -6.35 -12.32 -14.96
CA SER A 236 -6.18 -12.99 -13.67
C SER A 236 -4.95 -12.48 -12.90
N LYS A 237 -4.01 -11.85 -13.60
CA LYS A 237 -2.78 -11.27 -13.05
C LYS A 237 -2.84 -9.75 -12.87
N THR A 238 -4.01 -9.14 -12.88
CA THR A 238 -4.18 -7.69 -12.67
C THR A 238 -3.41 -7.19 -11.44
N PHE A 239 -3.46 -7.95 -10.35
CA PHE A 239 -2.73 -7.63 -9.11
C PHE A 239 -1.22 -7.92 -9.15
N ALA A 240 -0.65 -8.23 -10.31
CA ALA A 240 0.79 -8.10 -10.55
C ALA A 240 1.20 -6.62 -10.78
N HIS A 241 0.25 -5.73 -11.09
CA HIS A 241 0.50 -4.32 -11.29
C HIS A 241 0.54 -3.55 -9.96
N GLN A 242 1.54 -2.65 -9.79
CA GLN A 242 1.74 -1.91 -8.54
C GLN A 242 0.51 -1.10 -8.10
N LEU A 243 -0.18 -0.44 -9.04
CA LEU A 243 -1.38 0.34 -8.69
C LEU A 243 -2.53 -0.55 -8.20
N ALA A 244 -2.65 -1.77 -8.71
CA ALA A 244 -3.65 -2.72 -8.23
C ALA A 244 -3.35 -3.13 -6.78
N ILE A 245 -2.08 -3.40 -6.45
CA ILE A 245 -1.64 -3.70 -5.08
C ILE A 245 -1.91 -2.49 -4.18
N ASN A 246 -1.49 -1.29 -4.61
CA ASN A 246 -1.69 -0.05 -3.85
C ASN A 246 -3.17 0.24 -3.59
N SER A 247 -4.08 -0.18 -4.49
CA SER A 247 -5.52 -0.01 -4.28
C SER A 247 -6.03 -0.74 -3.04
N ILE A 248 -5.37 -1.81 -2.61
CA ILE A 248 -5.64 -2.49 -1.36
C ILE A 248 -4.81 -1.87 -0.23
N GLU A 249 -3.50 -1.78 -0.38
CA GLU A 249 -2.61 -1.35 0.70
C GLU A 249 -2.96 0.04 1.22
N GLU A 250 -3.16 1.01 0.34
CA GLU A 250 -3.35 2.42 0.74
C GLU A 250 -4.76 2.75 1.25
N GLN A 251 -5.74 1.88 0.98
CA GLN A 251 -7.09 2.02 1.51
C GLN A 251 -7.35 1.21 2.79
N PHE A 252 -6.55 0.15 3.04
CA PHE A 252 -6.79 -0.80 4.13
C PHE A 252 -5.63 -0.91 5.13
N ASP A 253 -4.57 -0.10 5.01
CA ASP A 253 -3.43 -0.06 5.93
C ASP A 253 -3.77 0.52 7.33
N GLY A 254 -5.01 0.92 7.53
CA GLY A 254 -5.49 1.52 8.78
C GLY A 254 -5.06 2.98 8.98
N PRO A 255 -5.45 3.58 10.12
CA PRO A 255 -5.26 5.01 10.36
C PRO A 255 -3.89 5.38 10.97
N MET A 256 -2.98 4.41 11.17
CA MET A 256 -1.71 4.63 11.85
C MET A 256 -0.53 4.59 10.87
N THR A 257 0.54 5.31 11.20
CA THR A 257 1.80 5.26 10.42
C THR A 257 2.59 3.98 10.70
N SER A 258 3.53 3.63 9.80
CA SER A 258 4.50 2.57 10.07
C SER A 258 5.47 2.99 11.18
N PRO A 259 5.68 2.15 12.21
CA PRO A 259 6.62 2.46 13.28
C PRO A 259 8.07 2.35 12.80
N VAL A 260 8.93 3.20 13.35
CA VAL A 260 10.38 3.14 13.11
C VAL A 260 11.15 2.66 14.34
N ARG A 261 10.52 2.68 15.53
CA ARG A 261 11.11 2.24 16.80
C ARG A 261 10.08 1.55 17.69
N ILE A 262 10.57 0.75 18.63
CA ILE A 262 9.77 0.13 19.69
C ILE A 262 10.08 0.85 21.00
N GLY A 263 9.06 1.49 21.58
CA GLY A 263 9.15 2.08 22.92
C GLY A 263 8.65 1.13 24.02
N ALA A 264 8.58 1.60 25.26
CA ALA A 264 8.13 0.82 26.41
C ALA A 264 6.69 0.25 26.22
N GLY A 265 5.82 0.99 25.54
CA GLY A 265 4.44 0.58 25.23
C GLY A 265 4.29 -0.27 23.97
N GLY A 266 5.37 -0.60 23.26
CA GLY A 266 5.35 -1.29 21.97
C GLY A 266 5.78 -0.40 20.80
N PRO A 267 5.48 -0.79 19.54
CA PRO A 267 5.83 -0.02 18.35
C PRO A 267 5.26 1.40 18.38
N ALA A 268 6.13 2.40 18.23
CA ALA A 268 5.74 3.80 18.28
C ALA A 268 5.07 4.20 16.94
N GLN A 269 3.77 4.41 16.98
CA GLN A 269 2.97 4.84 15.83
C GLN A 269 2.31 6.17 16.10
N THR A 270 2.11 6.98 15.07
CA THR A 270 1.30 8.20 15.09
C THR A 270 0.09 8.05 14.19
N GLY A 271 -1.00 8.78 14.49
CA GLY A 271 -2.15 8.84 13.58
C GLY A 271 -1.77 9.50 12.26
N GLN A 272 -2.31 9.04 11.14
CA GLN A 272 -2.01 9.58 9.80
C GLN A 272 -2.39 11.06 9.67
N ARG A 273 -3.41 11.53 10.38
CA ARG A 273 -3.78 12.96 10.42
C ARG A 273 -2.68 13.87 10.96
N ASN A 274 -1.73 13.32 11.74
CA ASN A 274 -0.59 14.06 12.29
C ASN A 274 0.67 13.91 11.41
N ALA A 275 0.54 13.28 10.26
CA ALA A 275 1.62 13.03 9.31
C ALA A 275 1.19 13.50 7.90
N PRO A 276 1.01 14.83 7.69
CA PRO A 276 0.51 15.39 6.43
C PRO A 276 1.42 15.07 5.23
N GLU A 277 2.68 14.71 5.46
CA GLU A 277 3.61 14.22 4.46
C GLU A 277 3.11 12.96 3.74
N LEU A 278 2.21 12.20 4.33
CA LEU A 278 1.58 11.04 3.67
C LEU A 278 0.72 11.44 2.47
N LEU A 279 0.29 12.71 2.39
CA LEU A 279 -0.40 13.25 1.23
C LEU A 279 0.54 13.61 0.08
N THR A 280 1.85 13.69 0.33
CA THR A 280 2.83 14.16 -0.67
C THR A 280 2.99 13.21 -1.87
N GLY A 281 2.46 12.00 -1.82
CA GLY A 281 2.43 11.07 -2.94
C GLY A 281 1.18 11.19 -3.82
N LEU A 282 0.21 12.00 -3.41
CA LEU A 282 -1.07 12.15 -4.09
C LEU A 282 -1.12 13.44 -4.92
N SER A 283 -1.73 13.38 -6.09
CA SER A 283 -2.03 14.58 -6.86
C SER A 283 -3.24 15.29 -6.22
N ARG A 284 -3.04 16.54 -5.75
CA ARG A 284 -4.11 17.33 -5.14
C ARG A 284 -5.33 17.51 -6.04
N GLY A 285 -5.12 17.61 -7.34
CA GLY A 285 -6.20 17.75 -8.32
C GLY A 285 -7.08 16.51 -8.50
N ARG A 286 -6.62 15.34 -8.02
CA ARG A 286 -7.40 14.09 -8.04
C ARG A 286 -8.13 13.81 -6.73
N ILE A 287 -7.73 14.45 -5.65
CA ILE A 287 -8.39 14.25 -4.35
C ILE A 287 -9.75 14.94 -4.39
N SER A 288 -10.81 14.16 -4.27
CA SER A 288 -12.17 14.69 -4.16
C SER A 288 -12.28 15.68 -3.01
N ALA A 289 -13.05 16.74 -3.19
CA ALA A 289 -13.23 17.81 -2.20
C ALA A 289 -13.65 17.26 -0.83
N ARG A 290 -14.56 16.29 -0.80
CA ARG A 290 -15.04 15.64 0.43
C ARG A 290 -13.99 14.73 1.11
N LEU A 291 -12.89 14.39 0.42
CA LEU A 291 -11.81 13.54 0.91
C LEU A 291 -10.50 14.30 1.21
N GLN A 292 -10.54 15.63 1.22
CA GLN A 292 -9.38 16.46 1.53
C GLN A 292 -9.09 16.53 3.05
N GLY A 293 -10.12 16.41 3.88
CA GLY A 293 -10.01 16.48 5.33
C GLY A 293 -9.23 15.29 5.92
N LEU A 294 -8.15 15.53 6.66
CA LEU A 294 -7.31 14.47 7.23
C LEU A 294 -8.08 13.54 8.18
N ARG A 295 -9.05 14.07 8.94
CA ARG A 295 -9.91 13.26 9.84
C ARG A 295 -10.84 12.35 9.04
N VAL A 296 -11.43 12.86 7.95
CA VAL A 296 -12.28 12.07 7.06
C VAL A 296 -11.47 10.95 6.42
N ARG A 297 -10.26 11.24 5.94
CA ARG A 297 -9.35 10.22 5.38
C ARG A 297 -8.99 9.13 6.40
N GLU A 298 -8.68 9.52 7.63
CA GLU A 298 -8.46 8.58 8.74
C GLU A 298 -9.72 7.72 8.97
N GLY A 299 -10.89 8.35 8.99
CA GLY A 299 -12.19 7.70 9.14
C GLY A 299 -12.50 6.70 8.02
N VAL A 300 -12.23 7.07 6.76
CA VAL A 300 -12.40 6.17 5.60
C VAL A 300 -11.57 4.90 5.76
N LYS A 301 -10.30 4.98 6.16
CA LYS A 301 -9.48 3.79 6.39
C LYS A 301 -10.04 2.89 7.50
N VAL A 302 -10.62 3.47 8.53
CA VAL A 302 -11.26 2.70 9.62
C VAL A 302 -12.54 2.02 9.13
N VAL A 303 -13.43 2.74 8.43
CA VAL A 303 -14.69 2.14 7.94
C VAL A 303 -14.44 1.07 6.88
N ASN A 304 -13.38 1.21 6.06
CA ASN A 304 -12.96 0.17 5.12
C ASN A 304 -12.58 -1.14 5.83
N LEU A 305 -11.83 -1.07 6.94
CA LEU A 305 -11.53 -2.25 7.76
C LEU A 305 -12.78 -2.83 8.42
N LEU A 306 -13.74 -1.98 8.82
CA LEU A 306 -15.04 -2.44 9.33
C LEU A 306 -15.88 -3.11 8.24
N ALA A 307 -15.80 -2.65 6.99
CA ALA A 307 -16.45 -3.30 5.84
C ALA A 307 -15.88 -4.71 5.60
N VAL A 308 -14.57 -4.90 5.68
CA VAL A 308 -13.94 -6.24 5.65
C VAL A 308 -14.47 -7.12 6.79
N ALA A 309 -14.55 -6.57 8.02
CA ALA A 309 -15.09 -7.31 9.15
C ALA A 309 -16.55 -7.74 8.93
N GLY A 310 -17.39 -6.84 8.39
CA GLY A 310 -18.78 -7.11 8.06
C GLY A 310 -18.92 -8.19 6.99
N ARG A 311 -18.16 -8.06 5.90
CA ARG A 311 -18.17 -9.04 4.81
C ARG A 311 -17.72 -10.44 5.25
N ALA A 312 -16.67 -10.52 6.07
CA ALA A 312 -16.17 -11.77 6.61
C ALA A 312 -17.18 -12.41 7.60
N GLN A 313 -17.86 -11.57 8.41
CA GLN A 313 -18.92 -12.05 9.30
C GLN A 313 -20.09 -12.67 8.52
N ASP A 314 -20.50 -12.05 7.41
CA ASP A 314 -21.56 -12.60 6.57
C ASP A 314 -21.17 -13.93 5.93
N ALA A 315 -19.92 -14.05 5.46
CA ALA A 315 -19.40 -15.31 4.95
C ALA A 315 -19.39 -16.41 6.03
N ALA A 316 -18.93 -16.08 7.25
CA ALA A 316 -18.93 -16.99 8.36
C ALA A 316 -20.37 -17.40 8.76
N SER A 317 -21.29 -16.46 8.86
CA SER A 317 -22.70 -16.73 9.19
C SER A 317 -23.40 -17.57 8.12
N ALA A 318 -23.10 -17.36 6.84
CA ALA A 318 -23.63 -18.17 5.75
C ALA A 318 -23.10 -19.61 5.85
N ARG A 319 -21.79 -19.78 6.06
CA ARG A 319 -21.17 -21.09 6.26
C ARG A 319 -21.75 -21.83 7.45
N ASP A 320 -21.87 -21.16 8.60
CA ASP A 320 -22.38 -21.75 9.83
C ASP A 320 -23.87 -22.13 9.71
N ALA A 321 -24.61 -21.47 8.84
CA ALA A 321 -25.98 -21.80 8.44
C ALA A 321 -26.06 -22.86 7.32
N GLY A 322 -24.94 -23.46 6.89
CA GLY A 322 -24.88 -24.43 5.80
C GLY A 322 -25.19 -23.83 4.41
N ARG A 323 -25.13 -22.50 4.26
CA ARG A 323 -25.38 -21.83 2.98
C ARG A 323 -24.08 -21.64 2.21
N GLU A 324 -24.16 -21.77 0.90
CA GLU A 324 -23.05 -21.53 0.00
C GLU A 324 -22.72 -20.03 -0.06
N TYR A 325 -21.46 -19.65 0.22
CA TYR A 325 -20.99 -18.26 0.25
C TYR A 325 -19.82 -18.00 -0.72
N ARG A 326 -19.02 -19.03 -1.04
CA ARG A 326 -17.81 -18.88 -1.88
C ARG A 326 -18.09 -18.37 -3.29
N PRO A 327 -19.08 -18.86 -4.04
CA PRO A 327 -19.37 -18.36 -5.40
C PRO A 327 -19.65 -16.86 -5.42
N ARG A 328 -20.36 -16.35 -4.41
CA ARG A 328 -20.63 -14.92 -4.31
C ARG A 328 -19.36 -14.11 -3.99
N LEU A 329 -18.51 -14.61 -3.09
CA LEU A 329 -17.21 -13.95 -2.83
C LEU A 329 -16.33 -13.93 -4.07
N GLU A 330 -16.27 -15.04 -4.81
CA GLU A 330 -15.50 -15.15 -6.04
C GLU A 330 -16.02 -14.18 -7.12
N HIS A 331 -17.33 -14.14 -7.33
CA HIS A 331 -17.97 -13.23 -8.28
C HIS A 331 -17.63 -11.76 -7.95
N ASP A 332 -17.80 -11.33 -6.69
CA ASP A 332 -17.55 -9.95 -6.27
C ASP A 332 -16.05 -9.61 -6.31
N ALA A 333 -15.17 -10.56 -6.02
CA ALA A 333 -13.72 -10.41 -6.16
C ALA A 333 -13.29 -10.25 -7.62
N LEU A 334 -13.87 -11.02 -8.54
CA LEU A 334 -13.66 -10.89 -9.98
C LEU A 334 -14.14 -9.53 -10.50
N ARG A 335 -15.30 -9.07 -10.03
CA ARG A 335 -15.82 -7.75 -10.37
C ARG A 335 -14.85 -6.66 -9.91
N TYR A 336 -14.37 -6.72 -8.66
CA TYR A 336 -13.37 -5.76 -8.18
C TYR A 336 -12.09 -5.77 -9.01
N ARG A 337 -11.59 -6.94 -9.40
CA ARG A 337 -10.43 -7.07 -10.29
C ARG A 337 -10.65 -6.37 -11.63
N ALA A 338 -11.82 -6.56 -12.23
CA ALA A 338 -12.18 -5.90 -13.50
C ALA A 338 -12.23 -4.37 -13.36
N GLU A 339 -12.84 -3.85 -12.28
CA GLU A 339 -12.89 -2.43 -11.98
C GLU A 339 -11.48 -1.82 -11.80
N ILE A 340 -10.60 -2.51 -11.06
CA ILE A 340 -9.21 -2.06 -10.89
C ILE A 340 -8.46 -2.05 -12.22
N ARG A 341 -8.66 -3.07 -13.05
CA ARG A 341 -8.06 -3.14 -14.37
C ARG A 341 -8.51 -1.98 -15.25
N ALA A 342 -9.83 -1.70 -15.29
CA ALA A 342 -10.40 -0.57 -16.01
C ALA A 342 -9.82 0.76 -15.50
N TRP A 343 -9.77 0.95 -14.18
CA TRP A 343 -9.20 2.16 -13.58
C TRP A 343 -7.72 2.39 -13.96
N ILE A 344 -6.89 1.33 -13.96
CA ILE A 344 -5.47 1.44 -14.32
C ILE A 344 -5.32 1.80 -15.81
N SER A 345 -6.13 1.20 -16.69
CA SER A 345 -6.10 1.44 -18.13
C SER A 345 -6.83 2.70 -18.59
N GLY A 346 -7.43 3.48 -17.66
CA GLY A 346 -8.23 4.67 -17.98
C GLY A 346 -9.58 4.36 -18.64
N GLY A 347 -10.09 3.13 -18.46
CA GLY A 347 -11.42 2.71 -18.89
C GLY A 347 -12.54 3.17 -17.96
N GLU A 348 -13.76 2.78 -18.30
CA GLU A 348 -14.94 3.05 -17.49
C GLU A 348 -14.88 2.23 -16.19
N THR A 349 -15.02 2.90 -15.05
CA THR A 349 -14.93 2.33 -13.70
C THR A 349 -16.12 2.83 -12.89
N ASP A 350 -16.64 2.04 -11.94
CA ASP A 350 -17.68 2.49 -10.99
C ASP A 350 -17.26 3.86 -10.42
N PRO A 351 -18.04 4.93 -10.63
CA PRO A 351 -17.65 6.29 -10.25
C PRO A 351 -17.37 6.43 -8.76
N ARG A 352 -18.07 5.67 -7.91
CA ARG A 352 -17.89 5.69 -6.45
C ARG A 352 -16.53 5.09 -6.09
N LEU A 353 -16.17 3.94 -6.68
CA LEU A 353 -14.87 3.32 -6.47
C LEU A 353 -13.74 4.22 -6.99
N LYS A 354 -13.91 4.76 -8.22
CA LYS A 354 -12.91 5.64 -8.84
C LYS A 354 -12.56 6.83 -7.96
N GLU A 355 -13.55 7.46 -7.34
CA GLU A 355 -13.35 8.60 -6.44
C GLU A 355 -12.42 8.25 -5.26
N PHE A 356 -12.61 7.08 -4.63
CA PHE A 356 -11.73 6.63 -3.54
C PHE A 356 -10.35 6.24 -4.05
N LEU A 357 -10.26 5.53 -5.20
CA LEU A 357 -8.98 5.17 -5.79
C LEU A 357 -8.14 6.41 -6.12
N ASP A 358 -8.72 7.39 -6.80
CA ASP A 358 -8.04 8.62 -7.18
C ASP A 358 -7.63 9.47 -5.97
N SER A 359 -8.38 9.38 -4.88
CA SER A 359 -8.11 10.15 -3.66
C SER A 359 -7.11 9.48 -2.71
N PHE A 360 -6.96 8.16 -2.75
CA PHE A 360 -6.12 7.43 -1.79
C PHE A 360 -4.88 6.79 -2.41
N VAL A 361 -4.95 6.36 -3.68
CA VAL A 361 -3.86 5.57 -4.28
C VAL A 361 -2.79 6.47 -4.89
N ARG A 362 -1.58 6.37 -4.39
CA ARG A 362 -0.41 7.07 -4.92
C ARG A 362 0.00 6.46 -6.25
N ARG A 363 0.13 7.30 -7.26
CA ARG A 363 0.63 6.91 -8.58
C ARG A 363 2.12 7.25 -8.67
N GLY A 364 2.88 6.42 -9.40
CA GLY A 364 4.32 6.65 -9.62
C GLY A 364 4.64 7.91 -10.45
N ASP A 365 3.63 8.43 -11.15
CA ASP A 365 3.68 9.59 -12.03
C ASP A 365 3.56 10.96 -11.34
N LYS A 366 3.80 11.03 -10.04
CA LYS A 366 3.61 12.23 -9.21
C LYS A 366 4.15 13.51 -9.84
N GLN A 367 5.38 13.50 -10.34
CA GLN A 367 6.02 14.69 -10.89
C GLN A 367 5.29 15.20 -12.13
N HIS A 368 4.89 14.29 -13.02
CA HIS A 368 4.14 14.64 -14.23
C HIS A 368 2.74 15.13 -13.89
N ALA A 369 2.06 14.48 -12.95
CA ALA A 369 0.74 14.89 -12.47
C ALA A 369 0.76 16.27 -11.80
N GLU A 370 1.75 16.55 -10.94
CA GLU A 370 1.92 17.88 -10.33
C GLU A 370 2.23 18.98 -11.35
N LEU A 371 3.02 18.67 -12.36
CA LEU A 371 3.34 19.60 -13.44
C LEU A 371 2.10 19.88 -14.28
N LEU A 372 1.32 18.86 -14.63
CA LEU A 372 0.04 19.01 -15.34
C LEU A 372 -0.93 19.91 -14.54
N GLN A 373 -1.09 19.64 -13.23
CA GLN A 373 -1.98 20.44 -12.38
C GLN A 373 -1.57 21.92 -12.35
N ARG A 374 -0.28 22.20 -12.11
CA ARG A 374 0.23 23.58 -12.13
C ARG A 374 -0.05 24.29 -13.46
N THR A 375 0.07 23.54 -14.56
CA THR A 375 -0.24 24.09 -15.90
C THR A 375 -1.70 24.43 -16.03
N LEU A 376 -2.60 23.51 -15.63
CA LEU A 376 -4.05 23.76 -15.67
C LEU A 376 -4.46 24.92 -14.77
N ASP A 377 -3.88 25.05 -13.59
CA ASP A 377 -4.11 26.16 -12.65
C ASP A 377 -3.65 27.49 -13.27
N SER A 378 -2.51 27.50 -13.98
CA SER A 378 -1.95 28.71 -14.60
C SER A 378 -2.77 29.22 -15.78
N VAL A 379 -3.41 28.32 -16.55
CA VAL A 379 -4.24 28.66 -17.71
C VAL A 379 -5.68 28.98 -17.34
N ARG A 380 -6.08 28.84 -16.04
CA ARG A 380 -7.47 29.00 -15.60
C ARG A 380 -8.45 28.25 -16.51
N ALA A 381 -8.08 27.01 -16.89
CA ALA A 381 -8.90 26.19 -17.75
C ALA A 381 -10.30 25.98 -17.14
N PRO A 382 -11.38 26.02 -17.92
CA PRO A 382 -12.71 25.64 -17.46
C PRO A 382 -12.69 24.24 -16.84
N ALA A 383 -13.45 24.00 -15.79
CA ALA A 383 -13.45 22.72 -15.06
C ALA A 383 -13.72 21.50 -15.97
N THR A 384 -14.55 21.68 -17.01
CA THR A 384 -14.84 20.66 -18.03
C THR A 384 -13.64 20.29 -18.89
N ASP A 385 -12.83 21.25 -19.27
CA ASP A 385 -11.62 21.01 -20.06
C ASP A 385 -10.53 20.35 -19.21
N GLY A 386 -10.41 20.75 -17.96
CA GLY A 386 -9.51 20.12 -17.00
C GLY A 386 -9.80 18.64 -16.79
N ALA A 387 -11.06 18.27 -16.63
CA ALA A 387 -11.48 16.88 -16.47
C ALA A 387 -11.15 16.02 -17.71
N ALA A 388 -11.38 16.55 -18.91
CA ALA A 388 -11.06 15.87 -20.17
C ALA A 388 -9.54 15.66 -20.33
N ILE A 389 -8.74 16.66 -19.96
CA ILE A 389 -7.27 16.58 -20.00
C ILE A 389 -6.76 15.53 -19.00
N TRP A 390 -7.31 15.50 -17.78
CA TRP A 390 -6.98 14.48 -16.81
C TRP A 390 -7.36 13.07 -17.28
N ALA A 391 -8.54 12.90 -17.88
CA ALA A 391 -8.94 11.62 -18.45
C ALA A 391 -8.02 11.17 -19.59
N ALA A 392 -7.52 12.10 -20.41
CA ALA A 392 -6.55 11.80 -21.45
C ALA A 392 -5.18 11.41 -20.88
N TYR A 393 -4.72 12.10 -19.84
CA TYR A 393 -3.49 11.78 -19.11
C TYR A 393 -3.56 10.38 -18.47
N ASP A 394 -4.69 10.03 -17.88
CA ASP A 394 -4.88 8.72 -17.24
C ASP A 394 -4.88 7.55 -18.23
N ARG A 395 -5.26 7.80 -19.49
CA ARG A 395 -5.16 6.81 -20.58
C ARG A 395 -3.73 6.56 -21.07
N CYS A 396 -2.76 7.38 -20.71
CA CYS A 396 -1.35 7.15 -21.07
C CYS A 396 -0.82 5.88 -20.40
N GLY A 397 -0.37 4.91 -21.20
CA GLY A 397 -0.01 3.57 -20.75
C GLY A 397 1.33 3.47 -20.01
N SER A 398 2.24 4.45 -20.19
CA SER A 398 3.56 4.46 -19.58
C SER A 398 3.93 5.83 -19.00
N ASP A 399 4.93 5.89 -18.12
CA ASP A 399 5.47 7.15 -17.59
C ASP A 399 6.05 8.03 -18.70
N ASP A 400 6.64 7.43 -19.75
CA ASP A 400 7.14 8.17 -20.91
C ASP A 400 6.00 8.81 -21.71
N ASP A 401 4.90 8.09 -21.94
CA ASP A 401 3.70 8.64 -22.59
C ASP A 401 3.13 9.79 -21.77
N LYS A 402 3.06 9.65 -20.46
CA LYS A 402 2.58 10.70 -19.55
C LYS A 402 3.49 11.93 -19.59
N ARG A 403 4.79 11.74 -19.62
CA ARG A 403 5.77 12.82 -19.76
C ARG A 403 5.57 13.58 -21.08
N VAL A 404 5.45 12.87 -22.19
CA VAL A 404 5.22 13.46 -23.52
C VAL A 404 3.88 14.20 -23.54
N PHE A 405 2.82 13.59 -22.99
CA PHE A 405 1.50 14.23 -22.88
C PHE A 405 1.56 15.57 -22.14
N VAL A 406 2.19 15.60 -20.96
CA VAL A 406 2.34 16.83 -20.16
C VAL A 406 3.14 17.89 -20.89
N GLN A 407 4.22 17.51 -21.60
CA GLN A 407 5.00 18.43 -22.42
C GLN A 407 4.17 19.04 -23.56
N ASN A 408 3.30 18.25 -24.20
CA ASN A 408 2.39 18.74 -25.24
C ASN A 408 1.36 19.72 -24.70
N VAL A 409 0.79 19.45 -23.51
CA VAL A 409 -0.15 20.37 -22.84
C VAL A 409 0.55 21.67 -22.47
N LEU A 410 1.77 21.61 -21.90
CA LEU A 410 2.59 22.79 -21.59
C LEU A 410 2.87 23.64 -22.85
N SER A 411 3.26 23.01 -23.94
CA SER A 411 3.56 23.69 -25.19
C SER A 411 2.32 24.35 -25.80
N SER A 412 1.15 23.74 -25.63
CA SER A 412 -0.13 24.27 -26.09
C SER A 412 -0.65 25.41 -25.20
N ALA A 413 -0.26 25.42 -23.93
CA ALA A 413 -0.67 26.42 -22.94
C ALA A 413 0.18 27.71 -22.97
N GLN A 414 1.36 27.68 -23.61
CA GLN A 414 2.15 28.89 -23.80
C GLN A 414 1.44 29.81 -24.79
N PRO A 415 1.21 31.11 -24.45
CA PRO A 415 0.67 32.07 -25.41
C PRO A 415 1.62 32.12 -26.60
N ARG A 416 1.11 31.85 -27.81
CA ARG A 416 1.87 32.09 -29.05
C ARG A 416 2.25 33.56 -29.05
N GLY A 417 3.49 33.86 -28.64
CA GLY A 417 4.04 35.18 -28.68
C GLY A 417 3.89 35.72 -30.08
N GLY A 418 3.14 36.81 -30.21
CA GLY A 418 2.97 37.50 -31.47
C GLY A 418 4.34 37.80 -32.05
N MET A 419 4.58 37.30 -33.21
CA MET A 419 5.65 37.79 -34.08
C MET A 419 5.28 39.23 -34.50
N ASP A 420 5.53 40.21 -33.61
CA ASP A 420 5.65 41.57 -34.03
C ASP A 420 7.05 41.79 -34.61
N GLY A 421 7.10 41.78 -35.94
CA GLY A 421 8.30 42.01 -36.71
C GLY A 421 8.79 43.43 -36.52
N ARG A 422 9.62 43.66 -35.51
CA ARG A 422 10.54 44.82 -35.46
C ARG A 422 11.95 44.24 -35.37
N GLN A 423 12.64 44.26 -36.52
CA GLN A 423 14.10 44.18 -36.56
C GLN A 423 14.68 45.32 -35.72
N PRO A 424 15.55 45.08 -34.77
CA PRO A 424 16.37 46.14 -34.22
C PRO A 424 17.45 46.51 -35.20
N GLU A 425 17.49 47.81 -35.59
CA GLU A 425 18.58 48.45 -36.29
C GLU A 425 19.91 48.17 -35.60
N ARG A 426 20.94 47.82 -36.42
CA ARG A 426 22.31 47.69 -35.98
C ARG A 426 22.90 49.08 -35.66
N PRO A 427 23.47 49.31 -34.46
CA PRO A 427 24.41 50.39 -34.27
C PRO A 427 25.82 49.94 -34.64
N GLY A 428 26.53 50.86 -35.27
CA GLY A 428 27.77 50.68 -35.93
C GLY A 428 28.97 50.35 -35.05
N SER A 429 29.98 49.94 -35.81
CA SER A 429 31.37 49.68 -35.47
C SER A 429 32.04 50.70 -34.57
N GLY A 430 32.78 50.22 -33.53
CA GLY A 430 33.68 51.10 -32.77
C GLY A 430 34.61 50.36 -31.81
N ARG A 431 35.85 50.19 -32.29
CA ARG A 431 37.12 50.13 -31.56
C ARG A 431 37.48 48.89 -30.71
N ARG A 432 38.47 48.20 -31.21
CA ARG A 432 39.47 47.41 -30.49
C ARG A 432 40.15 48.20 -29.38
N VAL A 433 40.38 47.58 -28.24
CA VAL A 433 41.59 47.87 -27.40
C VAL A 433 42.08 46.54 -26.88
N ASP A 434 43.37 46.26 -27.17
CA ASP A 434 44.21 45.18 -26.66
C ASP A 434 44.52 45.39 -25.17
N GLY A 435 44.80 44.30 -24.44
CA GLY A 435 45.48 44.40 -23.15
C GLY A 435 45.39 43.13 -22.31
N ALA A 436 46.29 42.17 -22.55
CA ALA A 436 47.37 41.65 -21.71
C ALA A 436 47.03 40.93 -20.41
N ARG A 437 47.37 39.61 -20.41
CA ARG A 437 48.21 38.84 -19.47
C ARG A 437 47.93 38.83 -17.96
N GLY A 438 48.01 37.59 -17.42
CA GLY A 438 48.43 37.21 -16.06
C GLY A 438 47.66 35.97 -15.60
N ALA A 439 48.13 34.82 -15.71
CA ALA A 439 49.06 33.97 -14.97
C ALA A 439 48.73 33.82 -13.46
N GLY A 440 48.52 32.58 -13.02
CA GLY A 440 48.91 32.15 -11.67
C GLY A 440 47.89 31.26 -10.96
N ARG A 441 48.13 29.96 -10.99
CA ARG A 441 48.41 29.00 -9.89
C ARG A 441 47.36 28.81 -8.77
N GLU A 442 46.93 27.58 -8.68
CA GLU A 442 47.12 26.61 -7.55
C GLU A 442 46.63 27.04 -6.16
N LEU A 443 45.58 26.40 -5.69
CA LEU A 443 45.62 25.36 -4.65
C LEU A 443 44.25 24.66 -4.59
#